data_91e558a19f5520ff5d8b335427b40bc0
#
_entry.id   91e558a19f5520ff5d8b335427b40bc0
#
_cell.length_a   1.000
_cell.length_b   1.000
_cell.length_c   1.000
_cell.angle_alpha   90.00
_cell.angle_beta   90.00
_cell.angle_gamma   90.00
#
_symmetry.space_group_name_H-M   'P 1'
#
loop_
_entity.id
_entity.type
_entity.pdbx_description
1 polymer ?
#
loop_
_entity_poly.entity_id
_entity_poly.type
_entity_poly.pdbx_seq_one_letter_code
_entity_poly.pdbx_strand_id
1 'polypeptide(L)'
;MTSGRSGLIPIVALLALLAGVLAASACGGDSDNKSTPVPVATSPAGTPKSTSAATAPAAEGASVVMKNFAFDPKTVTLKVGQTVTWTNQDSATHTVEGDGGIHSDDLSKGKSYSKTFDSEGTFNYVCSIHPSMKGQVIVEK
;
A
#
# COMPACT_ATOMS: atom_id res chain seq x y z
N MET A 1 16.68 -51.91 -4.07
CA MET A 1 17.58 -51.98 -2.91
C MET A 1 18.12 -50.59 -2.61
N THR A 2 18.01 -50.25 -1.40
CA THR A 2 18.50 -49.11 -0.59
C THR A 2 17.52 -47.92 -0.51
N SER A 3 16.60 -47.90 0.47
CA SER A 3 16.76 -47.57 1.91
C SER A 3 17.14 -46.09 2.06
N GLY A 4 16.25 -45.19 2.37
CA GLY A 4 15.66 -44.88 3.65
C GLY A 4 16.52 -43.91 4.43
N ARG A 5 15.98 -42.73 4.72
CA ARG A 5 16.28 -42.02 5.99
C ARG A 5 15.24 -40.93 6.24
N SER A 6 14.29 -41.31 7.08
CA SER A 6 13.46 -40.37 7.85
C SER A 6 14.37 -39.61 8.83
N GLY A 7 14.40 -38.30 8.74
CA GLY A 7 15.01 -37.44 9.76
C GLY A 7 13.88 -36.78 10.60
N LEU A 8 13.59 -37.42 11.74
CA LEU A 8 12.83 -36.74 12.80
C LEU A 8 13.68 -35.64 13.41
N ILE A 9 13.16 -34.42 13.42
CA ILE A 9 13.72 -33.31 14.20
C ILE A 9 12.86 -33.14 15.44
N PRO A 10 13.45 -33.17 16.66
CA PRO A 10 12.71 -33.13 17.91
C PRO A 10 12.19 -31.71 18.21
N ILE A 11 10.96 -31.70 18.68
CA ILE A 11 10.29 -30.55 19.32
C ILE A 11 11.02 -30.25 20.63
N VAL A 12 11.64 -29.10 20.72
CA VAL A 12 12.09 -28.54 22.01
C VAL A 12 11.08 -27.50 22.44
N ALA A 13 10.24 -27.91 23.38
CA ALA A 13 9.41 -27.01 24.16
C ALA A 13 10.30 -26.21 25.11
N LEU A 14 10.28 -24.89 25.02
CA LEU A 14 10.82 -24.03 26.06
C LEU A 14 9.70 -23.15 26.63
N LEU A 15 9.17 -23.63 27.75
CA LEU A 15 8.34 -22.85 28.67
C LEU A 15 9.26 -21.84 29.40
N ALA A 16 8.96 -20.59 29.38
CA ALA A 16 9.46 -19.61 30.32
C ALA A 16 8.30 -18.72 30.79
N LEU A 17 7.79 -19.05 31.95
CA LEU A 17 6.99 -18.19 32.82
C LEU A 17 7.88 -17.09 33.40
N LEU A 18 7.44 -15.83 33.31
CA LEU A 18 7.81 -14.84 34.32
C LEU A 18 6.68 -13.84 34.50
N ALA A 19 6.12 -13.92 35.70
CA ALA A 19 5.16 -13.00 36.28
C ALA A 19 5.85 -11.72 36.76
N GLY A 20 5.09 -10.64 36.81
CA GLY A 20 5.34 -9.58 37.79
C GLY A 20 5.42 -8.17 37.25
N VAL A 21 4.53 -7.41 37.66
CA VAL A 21 4.51 -6.24 38.55
C VAL A 21 3.55 -5.17 38.07
N LEU A 22 2.50 -5.01 38.88
CA LEU A 22 1.64 -3.81 38.95
C LEU A 22 2.47 -2.59 39.37
N ALA A 23 2.24 -1.45 38.73
CA ALA A 23 2.42 -0.14 39.34
C ALA A 23 1.32 0.80 38.84
N ALA A 24 0.38 1.06 39.73
CA ALA A 24 -0.56 2.17 39.64
C ALA A 24 0.19 3.46 40.01
N SER A 25 -0.01 4.51 39.23
CA SER A 25 0.23 5.88 39.67
C SER A 25 -0.83 6.80 39.08
N ALA A 26 -1.76 7.16 39.94
CA ALA A 26 -2.67 8.28 39.79
C ALA A 26 -1.92 9.58 40.15
N CYS A 27 -2.18 10.64 39.35
CA CYS A 27 -2.15 12.07 39.70
C CYS A 27 -2.62 12.76 38.41
N GLY A 28 -3.75 13.42 38.28
CA GLY A 28 -4.21 14.56 39.06
C GLY A 28 -3.59 15.82 38.45
N GLY A 29 -4.31 16.50 37.52
CA GLY A 29 -3.85 17.75 36.95
C GLY A 29 -4.99 18.41 36.19
N ASP A 30 -5.91 19.05 36.91
CA ASP A 30 -6.76 20.13 36.44
C ASP A 30 -5.88 21.25 35.89
N SER A 31 -6.16 21.69 34.69
CA SER A 31 -5.71 22.99 34.22
C SER A 31 -6.82 23.63 33.41
N ASP A 32 -7.57 24.41 34.12
CA ASP A 32 -8.41 25.46 33.59
C ASP A 32 -7.63 26.30 32.58
N ASN A 33 -7.92 26.19 31.31
CA ASN A 33 -7.45 27.17 30.33
C ASN A 33 -8.60 28.06 29.88
N LYS A 34 -8.66 29.16 30.54
CA LYS A 34 -9.43 30.39 30.31
C LYS A 34 -9.37 30.77 28.84
N SER A 35 -10.53 30.74 28.20
CA SER A 35 -10.77 31.29 26.86
C SER A 35 -10.45 32.79 26.81
N THR A 36 -9.48 33.14 26.01
CA THR A 36 -9.36 34.53 25.50
C THR A 36 -9.79 34.52 24.03
N PRO A 37 -10.71 35.42 23.64
CA PRO A 37 -11.10 35.55 22.24
C PRO A 37 -10.00 36.26 21.44
N VAL A 38 -9.41 35.55 20.49
CA VAL A 38 -8.55 36.14 19.47
C VAL A 38 -9.40 36.69 18.32
N PRO A 39 -9.10 37.92 17.82
CA PRO A 39 -9.91 38.56 16.79
C PRO A 39 -9.84 37.83 15.47
N VAL A 40 -11.01 37.72 14.86
CA VAL A 40 -11.19 37.23 13.48
C VAL A 40 -10.41 38.15 12.53
N ALA A 41 -9.29 37.69 12.03
CA ALA A 41 -8.64 38.29 10.88
C ALA A 41 -9.23 37.68 9.62
N THR A 42 -10.00 38.45 8.92
CA THR A 42 -10.49 38.21 7.57
C THR A 42 -9.31 37.98 6.64
N SER A 43 -9.12 36.73 6.24
CA SER A 43 -8.13 36.38 5.22
C SER A 43 -8.81 36.42 3.85
N PRO A 44 -8.29 37.18 2.89
CA PRO A 44 -8.83 37.15 1.53
C PRO A 44 -8.58 35.81 0.86
N ALA A 45 -9.58 35.34 0.14
CA ALA A 45 -9.54 34.18 -0.71
C ALA A 45 -8.36 34.25 -1.68
N GLY A 46 -7.30 33.53 -1.33
CA GLY A 46 -6.22 33.18 -2.25
C GLY A 46 -6.54 31.80 -2.84
N THR A 47 -7.04 31.77 -4.06
CA THR A 47 -7.12 30.58 -4.89
C THR A 47 -5.73 29.94 -4.93
N PRO A 48 -5.53 28.70 -4.46
CA PRO A 48 -4.30 28.00 -4.77
C PRO A 48 -4.35 27.65 -6.26
N LYS A 49 -3.68 28.47 -7.05
CA LYS A 49 -3.29 28.13 -8.41
C LYS A 49 -2.43 26.88 -8.27
N SER A 50 -3.03 25.74 -8.55
CA SER A 50 -2.31 24.47 -8.73
C SER A 50 -1.29 24.70 -9.83
N THR A 51 -0.08 25.00 -9.43
CA THR A 51 1.06 24.99 -10.35
C THR A 51 1.33 23.51 -10.60
N SER A 52 0.69 23.01 -11.66
CA SER A 52 1.11 21.79 -12.32
C SER A 52 2.58 22.00 -12.68
N ALA A 53 3.47 21.42 -11.88
CA ALA A 53 4.86 21.30 -12.27
C ALA A 53 4.88 20.53 -13.58
N ALA A 54 5.34 21.21 -14.62
CA ALA A 54 5.48 20.65 -15.96
C ALA A 54 6.45 19.47 -15.90
N THR A 55 5.88 18.37 -15.95
CA THR A 55 6.30 17.05 -16.27
C THR A 55 7.10 17.06 -17.57
N ALA A 56 8.30 16.50 -17.50
CA ALA A 56 8.89 15.83 -18.65
C ALA A 56 7.85 14.86 -19.24
N PRO A 57 7.85 14.60 -20.57
CA PRO A 57 6.85 13.72 -21.17
C PRO A 57 6.95 12.36 -20.49
N ALA A 58 6.01 12.11 -19.61
CA ALA A 58 5.81 10.79 -19.04
C ALA A 58 5.49 9.88 -20.23
N ALA A 59 6.29 8.87 -20.44
CA ALA A 59 5.91 7.77 -21.30
C ALA A 59 4.48 7.39 -20.92
N GLU A 60 3.55 7.45 -21.89
CA GLU A 60 2.14 7.23 -21.64
C GLU A 60 1.99 5.90 -20.89
N GLY A 61 1.57 5.97 -19.65
CA GLY A 61 1.45 4.83 -18.76
C GLY A 61 0.00 4.38 -18.65
N ALA A 62 -0.22 3.20 -18.11
CA ALA A 62 -1.55 2.69 -17.82
C ALA A 62 -1.97 3.03 -16.37
N SER A 63 -3.26 3.26 -16.17
CA SER A 63 -3.84 3.46 -14.85
C SER A 63 -4.78 2.31 -14.52
N VAL A 64 -4.68 1.80 -13.30
CA VAL A 64 -5.54 0.77 -12.73
C VAL A 64 -6.13 1.30 -11.42
N VAL A 65 -7.42 1.14 -11.27
CA VAL A 65 -8.13 1.56 -10.06
C VAL A 65 -8.50 0.31 -9.25
N MET A 66 -8.31 0.37 -7.93
CA MET A 66 -8.83 -0.61 -6.99
C MET A 66 -10.16 -0.12 -6.47
N LYS A 67 -11.24 -0.80 -6.85
CA LYS A 67 -12.61 -0.43 -6.50
C LYS A 67 -13.49 -1.67 -6.38
N ASN A 68 -14.35 -1.68 -5.36
CA ASN A 68 -15.25 -2.80 -5.09
C ASN A 68 -14.52 -4.15 -4.98
N PHE A 69 -13.35 -4.15 -4.32
CA PHE A 69 -12.50 -5.34 -4.17
C PHE A 69 -12.08 -5.97 -5.51
N ALA A 70 -11.82 -5.14 -6.51
CA ALA A 70 -11.35 -5.54 -7.83
C ALA A 70 -10.34 -4.53 -8.40
N PHE A 71 -9.47 -5.00 -9.29
CA PHE A 71 -8.65 -4.14 -10.15
C PHE A 71 -9.43 -3.81 -11.42
N ASP A 72 -9.48 -2.54 -11.78
CA ASP A 72 -10.17 -2.05 -12.96
C ASP A 72 -9.29 -1.06 -13.76
N PRO A 73 -8.93 -1.37 -15.01
CA PRO A 73 -9.16 -2.64 -15.70
C PRO A 73 -8.35 -3.80 -15.08
N LYS A 74 -8.86 -5.01 -15.19
CA LYS A 74 -8.21 -6.22 -14.69
C LYS A 74 -6.94 -6.58 -15.47
N THR A 75 -6.88 -6.22 -16.73
CA THR A 75 -5.72 -6.42 -17.60
C THR A 75 -5.36 -5.11 -18.28
N VAL A 76 -4.09 -4.75 -18.28
CA VAL A 76 -3.54 -3.61 -19.00
C VAL A 76 -2.44 -4.07 -19.92
N THR A 77 -2.36 -3.46 -21.11
CA THR A 77 -1.28 -3.69 -22.07
C THR A 77 -0.49 -2.40 -22.24
N LEU A 78 0.83 -2.49 -22.21
CA LEU A 78 1.73 -1.36 -22.37
C LEU A 78 3.02 -1.78 -23.10
N LYS A 79 3.83 -0.82 -23.46
CA LYS A 79 5.15 -1.07 -24.07
C LYS A 79 6.25 -1.06 -23.02
N VAL A 80 7.37 -1.70 -23.36
CA VAL A 80 8.60 -1.63 -22.55
C VAL A 80 8.95 -0.17 -22.25
N GLY A 81 9.31 0.10 -21.01
CA GLY A 81 9.63 1.44 -20.49
C GLY A 81 8.43 2.23 -19.98
N GLN A 82 7.21 1.76 -20.17
CA GLN A 82 6.02 2.44 -19.66
C GLN A 82 5.72 2.06 -18.19
N THR A 83 4.94 2.92 -17.54
CA THR A 83 4.63 2.82 -16.12
C THR A 83 3.14 2.50 -15.92
N VAL A 84 2.83 1.59 -15.00
CA VAL A 84 1.47 1.39 -14.49
C VAL A 84 1.34 2.08 -13.15
N THR A 85 0.23 2.76 -12.95
CA THR A 85 -0.14 3.37 -11.65
C THR A 85 -1.43 2.75 -11.14
N TRP A 86 -1.37 2.15 -9.96
CA TRP A 86 -2.52 1.61 -9.23
C TRP A 86 -2.98 2.62 -8.18
N THR A 87 -4.27 2.91 -8.13
CA THR A 87 -4.85 3.85 -7.17
C THR A 87 -5.99 3.19 -6.40
N ASN A 88 -5.93 3.22 -5.07
CA ASN A 88 -7.01 2.69 -4.24
C ASN A 88 -8.14 3.73 -4.09
N GLN A 89 -9.34 3.39 -4.57
CA GLN A 89 -10.58 4.16 -4.39
C GLN A 89 -11.52 3.54 -3.35
N ASP A 90 -11.25 2.32 -2.89
CA ASP A 90 -12.02 1.70 -1.81
C ASP A 90 -11.73 2.32 -0.45
N SER A 91 -12.62 2.14 0.49
CA SER A 91 -12.39 2.46 1.90
C SER A 91 -11.51 1.42 2.60
N ALA A 92 -11.45 0.21 2.08
CA ALA A 92 -10.58 -0.86 2.55
C ALA A 92 -9.13 -0.62 2.07
N THR A 93 -8.17 -1.08 2.85
CA THR A 93 -6.76 -1.10 2.47
C THR A 93 -6.51 -2.25 1.50
N HIS A 94 -5.70 -2.00 0.47
CA HIS A 94 -5.27 -2.97 -0.53
C HIS A 94 -3.76 -2.95 -0.68
N THR A 95 -3.22 -3.99 -1.32
CA THR A 95 -1.83 -4.08 -1.77
C THR A 95 -1.79 -4.47 -3.24
N VAL A 96 -0.63 -4.33 -3.85
CA VAL A 96 -0.36 -4.85 -5.20
C VAL A 96 0.92 -5.65 -5.14
N GLU A 97 0.82 -6.96 -5.31
CA GLU A 97 1.97 -7.88 -5.27
C GLU A 97 1.94 -8.85 -6.45
N GLY A 98 3.08 -9.14 -7.04
CA GLY A 98 3.13 -10.04 -8.17
C GLY A 98 4.47 -10.20 -8.85
N ASP A 99 4.40 -10.68 -10.07
CA ASP A 99 5.56 -10.97 -10.90
C ASP A 99 6.37 -9.70 -11.25
N GLY A 100 7.63 -9.88 -11.62
CA GLY A 100 8.48 -8.79 -12.08
C GLY A 100 8.80 -7.74 -11.01
N GLY A 101 8.72 -8.10 -9.72
CA GLY A 101 8.99 -7.20 -8.62
C GLY A 101 7.90 -6.16 -8.40
N ILE A 102 6.65 -6.50 -8.74
CA ILE A 102 5.48 -5.73 -8.30
C ILE A 102 5.33 -5.94 -6.80
N HIS A 103 5.52 -4.89 -6.02
CA HIS A 103 5.36 -4.92 -4.57
C HIS A 103 5.04 -3.52 -4.06
N SER A 104 3.89 -3.35 -3.44
CA SER A 104 3.48 -2.12 -2.79
C SER A 104 3.38 -2.29 -1.29
N ASP A 105 3.54 -1.21 -0.55
CA ASP A 105 3.06 -1.11 0.82
C ASP A 105 1.53 -1.12 0.86
N ASP A 106 0.98 -1.01 2.06
CA ASP A 106 -0.45 -0.87 2.30
C ASP A 106 -1.00 0.41 1.67
N LEU A 107 -1.89 0.27 0.74
CA LEU A 107 -2.54 1.37 0.06
C LEU A 107 -3.92 1.64 0.68
N SER A 108 -3.99 2.63 1.55
CA SER A 108 -5.25 3.17 2.05
C SER A 108 -5.97 3.96 0.95
N LYS A 109 -7.25 4.30 1.16
CA LYS A 109 -8.04 5.09 0.22
C LYS A 109 -7.30 6.34 -0.28
N GLY A 110 -7.25 6.51 -1.59
CA GLY A 110 -6.59 7.63 -2.28
C GLY A 110 -5.08 7.48 -2.44
N LYS A 111 -4.48 6.42 -1.91
CA LYS A 111 -3.06 6.11 -2.11
C LYS A 111 -2.83 5.41 -3.43
N SER A 112 -1.63 5.62 -3.99
CA SER A 112 -1.23 5.03 -5.26
C SER A 112 0.14 4.40 -5.16
N TYR A 113 0.37 3.40 -6.00
CA TYR A 113 1.65 2.75 -6.26
C TYR A 113 1.92 2.79 -7.75
N SER A 114 3.17 2.98 -8.16
CA SER A 114 3.56 3.01 -9.56
C SER A 114 4.78 2.13 -9.81
N LYS A 115 4.79 1.46 -10.95
CA LYS A 115 5.91 0.62 -11.39
C LYS A 115 6.14 0.75 -12.89
N THR A 116 7.40 0.93 -13.27
CA THR A 116 7.87 0.89 -14.66
C THR A 116 8.27 -0.54 -15.03
N PHE A 117 7.97 -0.94 -16.26
CA PHE A 117 8.27 -2.27 -16.79
C PHE A 117 9.33 -2.17 -17.90
N ASP A 118 10.53 -2.62 -17.59
CA ASP A 118 11.70 -2.52 -18.48
C ASP A 118 11.89 -3.76 -19.38
N SER A 119 11.02 -4.75 -19.26
CA SER A 119 11.10 -6.00 -20.02
C SER A 119 9.73 -6.40 -20.53
N GLU A 120 9.70 -7.00 -21.73
CA GLU A 120 8.48 -7.64 -22.26
C GLU A 120 8.07 -8.86 -21.43
N GLY A 121 6.79 -9.15 -21.38
CA GLY A 121 6.25 -10.30 -20.67
C GLY A 121 4.84 -10.10 -20.15
N THR A 122 4.37 -11.13 -19.47
CA THR A 122 3.08 -11.12 -18.77
C THR A 122 3.33 -11.21 -17.27
N PHE A 123 2.85 -10.23 -16.53
CA PHE A 123 3.06 -10.08 -15.10
C PHE A 123 1.71 -10.17 -14.38
N ASN A 124 1.51 -11.26 -13.64
CA ASN A 124 0.31 -11.43 -12.84
C ASN A 124 0.51 -10.78 -11.48
N TYR A 125 -0.54 -10.19 -10.96
CA TYR A 125 -0.52 -9.59 -9.62
C TYR A 125 -1.83 -9.83 -8.88
N VAL A 126 -1.77 -9.70 -7.57
CA VAL A 126 -2.86 -9.96 -6.63
C VAL A 126 -2.79 -8.96 -5.47
N CYS A 127 -3.91 -8.73 -4.81
CA CYS A 127 -3.90 -8.11 -3.49
C CYS A 127 -3.60 -9.18 -2.44
N SER A 128 -2.54 -9.02 -1.62
CA SER A 128 -2.18 -10.01 -0.61
C SER A 128 -3.20 -10.11 0.52
N ILE A 129 -3.88 -8.99 0.82
CA ILE A 129 -4.94 -8.92 1.84
C ILE A 129 -6.25 -9.56 1.33
N HIS A 130 -6.51 -9.48 0.02
CA HIS A 130 -7.72 -9.98 -0.63
C HIS A 130 -7.37 -10.85 -1.84
N PRO A 131 -7.03 -12.13 -1.66
CA PRO A 131 -6.50 -12.99 -2.74
C PRO A 131 -7.43 -13.25 -3.91
N SER A 132 -8.71 -12.91 -3.81
CA SER A 132 -9.66 -12.93 -4.92
C SER A 132 -9.44 -11.80 -5.93
N MET A 133 -8.82 -10.69 -5.50
CA MET A 133 -8.46 -9.56 -6.36
C MET A 133 -7.20 -9.90 -7.15
N LYS A 134 -7.35 -10.15 -8.43
CA LYS A 134 -6.26 -10.51 -9.34
C LYS A 134 -6.29 -9.66 -10.58
N GLY A 135 -5.12 -9.30 -11.08
CA GLY A 135 -4.94 -8.56 -12.32
C GLY A 135 -3.72 -9.03 -13.10
N GLN A 136 -3.51 -8.42 -14.27
CA GLN A 136 -2.42 -8.78 -15.17
C GLN A 136 -1.92 -7.55 -15.93
N VAL A 137 -0.61 -7.45 -16.07
CA VAL A 137 0.05 -6.49 -16.96
C VAL A 137 0.69 -7.26 -18.10
N ILE A 138 0.42 -6.85 -19.33
CA ILE A 138 1.05 -7.38 -20.54
C ILE A 138 1.96 -6.29 -21.08
N VAL A 139 3.24 -6.60 -21.23
CA VAL A 139 4.25 -5.68 -21.74
C VAL A 139 4.73 -6.17 -23.09
N GLU A 140 4.55 -5.34 -24.11
CA GLU A 140 4.94 -5.59 -25.49
C GLU A 140 6.16 -4.73 -25.86
N LYS A 141 6.84 -5.14 -26.92
CA LYS A 141 7.96 -4.34 -27.49
C LYS A 141 7.54 -2.97 -27.97
#